data_3ce12836c9e670fe432192847e6ece9a
#
_entry.id   3ce12836c9e670fe432192847e6ece9a
#
_cell.length_a   1.000
_cell.length_b   1.000
_cell.length_c   1.000
_cell.angle_alpha   90.00
_cell.angle_beta   90.00
_cell.angle_gamma   90.00
#
_symmetry.space_group_name_H-M   'P 1'
#
loop_
_entity.id
_entity.type
_entity.pdbx_description
1 polymer ?
#
loop_
_entity_poly.entity_id
_entity_poly.type
_entity_poly.pdbx_seq_one_letter_code
_entity_poly.pdbx_strand_id
1 'polypeptide(L)'
;MKRIFLKLNVIICTFGFVLIACNTNDDNGTTEPSKRYFRFKSCPENSHGNWQDTSFVAATVNPMVIKRCLEELKLPLESRKLFPLGKIETGSSGYNKNGTHFFNWHFVEDSWELVELGIEIYDGCAYSDVELTNYIENVGSYGGWSNIILEEIENHN
;
A
#
# COMPACT_ATOMS: atom_id res chain seq x y z
N MET A 1 -58.40 69.65 34.99
CA MET A 1 -57.04 69.10 35.03
C MET A 1 -57.12 67.55 34.89
N LYS A 2 -56.90 67.00 33.69
CA LYS A 2 -56.91 65.57 33.41
C LYS A 2 -55.51 65.06 33.37
N ARG A 3 -55.15 64.15 34.27
CA ARG A 3 -53.85 63.47 34.28
C ARG A 3 -53.93 62.29 33.36
N ILE A 4 -53.11 62.29 32.29
CA ILE A 4 -52.89 61.19 31.34
C ILE A 4 -51.82 60.28 31.92
N PHE A 5 -52.26 59.03 32.28
CA PHE A 5 -51.36 57.98 32.66
C PHE A 5 -50.80 57.28 31.39
N LEU A 6 -49.54 57.50 31.10
CA LEU A 6 -48.86 56.80 30.00
C LEU A 6 -48.41 55.41 30.52
N LYS A 7 -49.06 54.39 30.01
CA LYS A 7 -48.63 52.97 30.26
C LYS A 7 -47.43 52.65 29.40
N LEU A 8 -46.34 52.48 30.03
CA LEU A 8 -45.08 52.01 29.36
C LEU A 8 -45.12 50.49 29.29
N ASN A 9 -45.37 49.94 28.12
CA ASN A 9 -45.25 48.50 27.85
C ASN A 9 -43.79 48.15 27.63
N VAL A 10 -43.20 47.46 28.60
CA VAL A 10 -41.86 46.90 28.47
C VAL A 10 -42.00 45.55 27.80
N ILE A 11 -41.61 45.45 26.53
CA ILE A 11 -41.50 44.19 25.80
C ILE A 11 -40.14 43.59 26.16
N ILE A 12 -40.15 42.54 26.97
CA ILE A 12 -38.97 41.73 27.27
C ILE A 12 -38.82 40.75 26.13
N CYS A 13 -37.90 41.06 25.20
CA CYS A 13 -37.43 40.09 24.22
C CYS A 13 -36.48 39.11 24.91
N THR A 14 -36.97 37.94 25.26
CA THR A 14 -36.14 36.82 25.68
C THR A 14 -35.43 36.24 24.44
N PHE A 15 -34.18 36.66 24.25
CA PHE A 15 -33.28 36.01 23.29
C PHE A 15 -32.93 34.61 23.82
N GLY A 16 -33.62 33.61 23.27
CA GLY A 16 -33.25 32.21 23.45
C GLY A 16 -31.90 31.95 22.78
N PHE A 17 -30.85 31.84 23.56
CA PHE A 17 -29.55 31.28 23.10
C PHE A 17 -29.76 29.79 22.82
N VAL A 18 -29.95 29.42 21.56
CA VAL A 18 -29.82 28.04 21.12
C VAL A 18 -28.33 27.75 21.05
N LEU A 19 -27.82 27.11 22.08
CA LEU A 19 -26.48 26.49 22.04
C LEU A 19 -26.55 25.28 21.06
N ILE A 20 -26.20 25.52 19.81
CA ILE A 20 -25.87 24.43 18.89
C ILE A 20 -24.55 23.87 19.42
N ALA A 21 -24.63 22.82 20.22
CA ALA A 21 -23.47 21.96 20.49
C ALA A 21 -23.12 21.27 19.17
N CYS A 22 -22.19 21.85 18.42
CA CYS A 22 -21.46 21.08 17.41
C CYS A 22 -20.69 19.98 18.15
N ASN A 23 -21.27 18.80 18.15
CA ASN A 23 -20.53 17.59 18.49
C ASN A 23 -19.59 17.35 17.30
N THR A 24 -18.44 18.01 17.29
CA THR A 24 -17.30 17.57 16.49
C THR A 24 -16.81 16.29 17.15
N ASN A 25 -17.41 15.17 16.78
CA ASN A 25 -16.72 13.90 16.87
C ASN A 25 -15.56 14.02 15.90
N ASP A 26 -14.47 14.62 16.35
CA ASP A 26 -13.15 14.37 15.80
C ASP A 26 -12.86 12.89 16.11
N ASP A 27 -13.45 12.00 15.30
CA ASP A 27 -12.90 10.68 15.08
C ASP A 27 -11.55 10.91 14.40
N ASN A 28 -10.57 11.33 15.21
CA ASN A 28 -9.15 11.10 14.94
C ASN A 28 -8.90 9.59 15.08
N GLY A 29 -9.66 8.81 14.34
CA GLY A 29 -9.29 7.47 13.97
C GLY A 29 -8.03 7.63 13.11
N THR A 30 -6.87 7.58 13.73
CA THR A 30 -5.65 7.19 13.06
C THR A 30 -5.92 5.79 12.54
N THR A 31 -6.56 5.73 11.36
CA THR A 31 -6.68 4.48 10.62
C THR A 31 -5.24 4.12 10.29
N GLU A 32 -4.68 3.16 11.03
CA GLU A 32 -3.42 2.54 10.66
C GLU A 32 -3.50 2.24 9.16
N PRO A 33 -2.50 2.66 8.37
CA PRO A 33 -2.57 2.44 6.94
C PRO A 33 -2.76 0.95 6.69
N SER A 34 -3.89 0.60 6.04
CA SER A 34 -4.19 -0.79 5.78
C SER A 34 -3.12 -1.38 4.86
N LYS A 35 -2.60 -2.53 5.25
CA LYS A 35 -1.64 -3.28 4.45
C LYS A 35 -2.24 -3.62 3.09
N ARG A 36 -1.50 -3.31 2.02
CA ARG A 36 -1.89 -3.59 0.64
C ARG A 36 -0.91 -4.54 -0.02
N TYR A 37 -1.39 -5.33 -0.95
CA TYR A 37 -0.65 -6.41 -1.59
C TYR A 37 -0.62 -6.19 -3.10
N PHE A 38 0.56 -6.29 -3.68
CA PHE A 38 0.77 -6.08 -5.10
C PHE A 38 1.49 -7.27 -5.71
N ARG A 39 0.96 -7.74 -6.84
CA ARG A 39 1.59 -8.80 -7.63
C ARG A 39 2.51 -8.19 -8.65
N PHE A 40 3.71 -8.73 -8.72
CA PHE A 40 4.74 -8.37 -9.69
C PHE A 40 5.02 -9.53 -10.62
N LYS A 41 5.28 -9.22 -11.89
CA LYS A 41 5.85 -10.17 -12.82
C LYS A 41 7.24 -10.56 -12.33
N SER A 42 7.58 -11.83 -12.43
CA SER A 42 8.93 -12.30 -12.17
C SER A 42 9.63 -12.63 -13.48
N CYS A 43 9.69 -13.87 -13.85
CA CYS A 43 10.31 -14.28 -15.08
C CYS A 43 9.40 -14.16 -16.30
N PRO A 44 9.94 -14.02 -17.51
CA PRO A 44 9.22 -14.34 -18.73
C PRO A 44 8.72 -15.78 -18.67
N GLU A 45 7.50 -16.02 -19.17
CA GLU A 45 6.83 -17.33 -19.13
C GLU A 45 7.68 -18.50 -19.65
N ASN A 46 8.67 -18.23 -20.47
CA ASN A 46 9.51 -19.24 -21.14
C ASN A 46 10.91 -19.42 -20.55
N SER A 47 11.28 -18.71 -19.49
CA SER A 47 12.67 -18.73 -19.04
C SER A 47 13.05 -19.95 -18.22
N HIS A 48 12.12 -20.58 -17.50
CA HIS A 48 12.42 -21.76 -16.65
C HIS A 48 11.36 -22.86 -16.67
N GLY A 49 10.25 -22.69 -17.35
CA GLY A 49 9.21 -23.70 -17.45
C GLY A 49 8.34 -23.89 -16.19
N ASN A 50 8.62 -23.16 -15.14
CA ASN A 50 7.92 -23.24 -13.87
C ASN A 50 6.92 -22.10 -13.74
N TRP A 51 5.64 -22.40 -13.75
CA TRP A 51 4.58 -21.41 -13.55
C TRP A 51 4.68 -20.73 -12.17
N GLN A 52 5.26 -21.41 -11.18
CA GLN A 52 5.46 -20.92 -9.83
C GLN A 52 6.27 -19.60 -9.80
N ASP A 53 7.26 -19.51 -10.69
CA ASP A 53 8.22 -18.42 -10.72
C ASP A 53 7.82 -17.25 -11.62
N THR A 54 6.60 -17.27 -12.19
CA THR A 54 6.14 -16.22 -13.12
C THR A 54 5.71 -14.93 -12.45
N SER A 55 5.33 -14.98 -11.17
CA SER A 55 4.96 -13.81 -10.39
C SER A 55 5.15 -14.03 -8.90
N PHE A 56 5.35 -12.96 -8.17
CA PHE A 56 5.44 -12.93 -6.71
C PHE A 56 4.60 -11.78 -6.14
N VAL A 57 4.41 -11.77 -4.82
CA VAL A 57 3.62 -10.75 -4.12
C VAL A 57 4.50 -9.99 -3.14
N ALA A 58 4.38 -8.66 -3.15
CA ALA A 58 4.93 -7.79 -2.12
C ALA A 58 3.82 -7.08 -1.36
N ALA A 59 4.02 -6.86 -0.07
CA ALA A 59 3.09 -6.14 0.80
C ALA A 59 3.72 -4.84 1.31
N THR A 60 2.89 -3.82 1.54
CA THR A 60 3.34 -2.57 2.15
C THR A 60 2.20 -1.87 2.87
N VAL A 61 2.55 -1.11 3.91
CA VAL A 61 1.69 -0.12 4.57
C VAL A 61 2.11 1.31 4.23
N ASN A 62 3.24 1.49 3.52
CA ASN A 62 3.76 2.81 3.17
C ASN A 62 2.85 3.51 2.13
N PRO A 63 2.22 4.64 2.49
CA PRO A 63 1.26 5.31 1.61
C PRO A 63 1.89 5.84 0.31
N MET A 64 3.18 6.17 0.32
CA MET A 64 3.88 6.63 -0.89
C MET A 64 4.12 5.49 -1.86
N VAL A 65 4.49 4.31 -1.36
CA VAL A 65 4.66 3.11 -2.18
C VAL A 65 3.32 2.67 -2.74
N ILE A 66 2.28 2.63 -1.90
CA ILE A 66 0.90 2.32 -2.33
C ILE A 66 0.47 3.26 -3.46
N LYS A 67 0.66 4.57 -3.28
CA LYS A 67 0.31 5.56 -4.30
C LYS A 67 1.03 5.30 -5.63
N ARG A 68 2.34 5.05 -5.60
CA ARG A 68 3.14 4.76 -6.80
C ARG A 68 2.69 3.48 -7.49
N CYS A 69 2.40 2.42 -6.73
CA CYS A 69 1.85 1.18 -7.27
C CYS A 69 0.53 1.42 -8.02
N LEU A 70 -0.38 2.19 -7.40
CA LEU A 70 -1.66 2.51 -8.03
C LEU A 70 -1.53 3.42 -9.26
N GLU A 71 -0.52 4.29 -9.30
CA GLU A 71 -0.23 5.13 -10.47
C GLU A 71 0.30 4.26 -11.62
N GLU A 72 1.24 3.35 -11.36
CA GLU A 72 1.72 2.39 -12.37
C GLU A 72 0.60 1.49 -12.90
N LEU A 73 -0.32 1.05 -12.05
CA LEU A 73 -1.44 0.20 -12.46
C LEU A 73 -2.43 0.89 -13.40
N LYS A 74 -2.45 2.22 -13.45
CA LYS A 74 -3.25 2.98 -14.43
C LYS A 74 -2.65 2.98 -15.84
N LEU A 75 -1.37 2.66 -15.95
CA LEU A 75 -0.68 2.59 -17.24
C LEU A 75 -0.97 1.27 -17.94
N PRO A 76 -1.00 1.25 -19.29
CA PRO A 76 -0.94 0.01 -20.04
C PRO A 76 0.27 -0.83 -19.63
N LEU A 77 0.15 -2.15 -19.66
CA LEU A 77 1.19 -3.06 -19.16
C LEU A 77 2.57 -2.81 -19.79
N GLU A 78 2.60 -2.56 -21.09
CA GLU A 78 3.79 -2.28 -21.89
C GLU A 78 4.46 -0.94 -21.55
N SER A 79 3.75 -0.06 -20.86
CA SER A 79 4.25 1.26 -20.43
C SER A 79 4.76 1.27 -19.00
N ARG A 80 4.51 0.20 -18.23
CA ARG A 80 4.97 0.06 -16.85
C ARG A 80 6.47 -0.24 -16.84
N LYS A 81 7.23 0.56 -16.08
CA LYS A 81 8.70 0.46 -16.06
C LYS A 81 9.27 0.36 -14.64
N LEU A 82 8.45 0.73 -13.65
CA LEU A 82 8.92 0.69 -12.28
C LEU A 82 8.93 -0.75 -11.76
N PHE A 83 9.98 -1.08 -11.03
CA PHE A 83 10.17 -2.39 -10.39
C PHE A 83 10.41 -2.23 -8.89
N PRO A 84 10.08 -3.24 -8.08
CA PRO A 84 10.31 -3.19 -6.64
C PRO A 84 11.80 -3.40 -6.35
N LEU A 85 12.34 -2.53 -5.48
CA LEU A 85 13.69 -2.63 -4.95
C LEU A 85 13.63 -2.48 -3.44
N GLY A 86 14.20 -3.41 -2.69
CA GLY A 86 14.23 -3.32 -1.25
C GLY A 86 14.76 -4.54 -0.54
N LYS A 87 14.66 -4.48 0.79
CA LYS A 87 15.10 -5.56 1.67
C LYS A 87 14.19 -6.78 1.54
N ILE A 88 14.82 -7.96 1.52
CA ILE A 88 14.13 -9.25 1.55
C ILE A 88 14.52 -10.06 2.78
N GLU A 89 13.60 -10.88 3.25
CA GLU A 89 13.79 -11.80 4.37
C GLU A 89 13.28 -13.20 4.01
N THR A 90 13.74 -14.19 4.79
CA THR A 90 13.37 -15.59 4.62
C THR A 90 11.89 -15.85 4.98
N GLY A 91 11.26 -16.77 4.27
CA GLY A 91 9.86 -17.15 4.44
C GLY A 91 8.90 -16.28 3.63
N SER A 92 7.70 -16.79 3.38
CA SER A 92 6.69 -16.13 2.52
C SER A 92 5.91 -15.01 3.23
N SER A 93 6.10 -14.83 4.54
CA SER A 93 5.23 -14.01 5.39
C SER A 93 3.72 -14.29 5.24
N GLY A 94 3.37 -15.49 4.75
CA GLY A 94 1.99 -15.92 4.50
C GLY A 94 1.33 -15.35 3.25
N TYR A 95 1.91 -14.36 2.60
CA TYR A 95 1.33 -13.69 1.44
C TYR A 95 2.13 -13.85 0.14
N ASN A 96 3.46 -14.00 0.19
CA ASN A 96 4.24 -14.16 -1.03
C ASN A 96 4.03 -15.57 -1.60
N LYS A 97 3.11 -15.66 -2.55
CA LYS A 97 2.70 -16.90 -3.21
C LYS A 97 2.24 -16.66 -4.64
N ASN A 98 2.38 -17.68 -5.46
CA ASN A 98 1.75 -17.76 -6.77
C ASN A 98 0.84 -19.00 -6.78
N GLY A 99 -0.48 -18.81 -6.91
CA GLY A 99 -1.45 -19.87 -6.69
C GLY A 99 -1.32 -20.49 -5.30
N THR A 100 -1.06 -21.81 -5.26
CA THR A 100 -0.84 -22.56 -4.01
C THR A 100 0.62 -22.67 -3.60
N HIS A 101 1.53 -22.15 -4.41
CA HIS A 101 2.97 -22.25 -4.18
C HIS A 101 3.46 -21.04 -3.38
N PHE A 102 3.96 -21.26 -2.17
CA PHE A 102 4.55 -20.24 -1.31
C PHE A 102 6.03 -20.09 -1.63
N PHE A 103 6.47 -18.82 -1.72
CA PHE A 103 7.88 -18.48 -1.83
C PHE A 103 8.58 -18.66 -0.48
N ASN A 104 9.87 -18.93 -0.49
CA ASN A 104 10.68 -19.04 0.73
C ASN A 104 11.34 -17.70 1.13
N TRP A 105 10.89 -16.60 0.54
CA TRP A 105 11.31 -15.24 0.83
C TRP A 105 10.13 -14.26 0.66
N HIS A 106 10.28 -13.04 1.16
CA HIS A 106 9.36 -11.92 0.95
C HIS A 106 10.09 -10.58 1.06
N PHE A 107 9.52 -9.52 0.47
CA PHE A 107 9.94 -8.16 0.76
C PHE A 107 9.53 -7.75 2.17
N VAL A 108 10.44 -7.12 2.92
CA VAL A 108 10.12 -6.50 4.20
C VAL A 108 9.20 -5.31 3.97
N GLU A 109 8.02 -5.29 4.57
CA GLU A 109 6.87 -4.46 4.20
C GLU A 109 7.15 -2.96 4.04
N ASP A 110 8.02 -2.39 4.88
CA ASP A 110 8.36 -0.96 4.86
C ASP A 110 9.77 -0.68 4.34
N SER A 111 10.39 -1.65 3.71
CA SER A 111 11.79 -1.58 3.29
C SER A 111 11.96 -1.80 1.79
N TRP A 112 10.93 -1.55 1.00
CA TRP A 112 10.99 -1.59 -0.46
C TRP A 112 10.24 -0.40 -1.06
N GLU A 113 10.60 -0.05 -2.27
CA GLU A 113 9.96 1.00 -3.05
C GLU A 113 9.93 0.64 -4.53
N LEU A 114 9.14 1.37 -5.32
CA LEU A 114 9.19 1.30 -6.78
C LEU A 114 10.25 2.27 -7.30
N VAL A 115 11.16 1.76 -8.13
CA VAL A 115 12.24 2.55 -8.74
C VAL A 115 12.25 2.37 -10.26
N GLU A 116 12.77 3.37 -10.95
CA GLU A 116 12.99 3.33 -12.41
C GLU A 116 14.39 2.83 -12.76
N LEU A 117 15.36 3.14 -11.89
CA LEU A 117 16.75 2.76 -12.04
C LEU A 117 17.27 2.19 -10.73
N GLY A 118 18.06 1.15 -10.82
CA GLY A 118 18.74 0.54 -9.70
C GLY A 118 20.00 -0.17 -10.19
N ILE A 119 20.94 -0.40 -9.28
CA ILE A 119 22.03 -1.34 -9.57
C ILE A 119 21.40 -2.72 -9.53
N GLU A 120 21.40 -3.43 -10.63
CA GLU A 120 20.98 -4.81 -10.68
C GLU A 120 22.02 -5.65 -9.94
N ILE A 121 21.63 -6.09 -8.77
CA ILE A 121 22.50 -6.90 -7.91
C ILE A 121 22.27 -8.38 -8.19
N TYR A 122 21.09 -8.73 -8.71
CA TYR A 122 20.71 -10.09 -9.05
C TYR A 122 20.19 -10.16 -10.49
N ASP A 123 20.96 -10.80 -11.36
CA ASP A 123 20.68 -10.98 -12.80
C ASP A 123 19.71 -12.15 -13.05
N GLY A 124 18.77 -12.36 -12.19
CA GLY A 124 17.87 -13.49 -12.29
C GLY A 124 16.43 -13.16 -12.03
N CYS A 125 15.60 -14.15 -12.25
CA CYS A 125 14.22 -14.11 -11.87
C CYS A 125 14.08 -14.27 -10.35
N ALA A 126 13.06 -13.68 -9.76
CA ALA A 126 12.72 -13.88 -8.35
C ALA A 126 12.15 -15.29 -8.16
N TYR A 127 13.02 -16.27 -8.03
CA TYR A 127 12.62 -17.66 -7.82
C TYR A 127 11.97 -17.91 -6.47
N SER A 128 11.13 -18.95 -6.44
CA SER A 128 10.47 -19.38 -5.21
C SER A 128 11.41 -20.08 -4.24
N ASP A 129 12.55 -20.56 -4.69
CA ASP A 129 13.38 -21.48 -3.92
C ASP A 129 14.85 -21.05 -3.66
N VAL A 130 15.69 -22.01 -3.33
CA VAL A 130 16.89 -22.02 -2.50
C VAL A 130 18.00 -21.04 -2.91
N GLU A 131 18.10 -20.61 -4.14
CA GLU A 131 19.20 -19.72 -4.59
C GLU A 131 19.10 -18.34 -3.92
N LEU A 132 17.86 -17.86 -3.69
CA LEU A 132 17.63 -16.63 -2.96
C LEU A 132 17.97 -16.74 -1.46
N THR A 133 18.00 -17.91 -0.86
CA THR A 133 18.35 -18.06 0.56
C THR A 133 19.79 -17.61 0.81
N ASN A 134 20.74 -18.05 0.00
CA ASN A 134 22.14 -17.58 0.08
C ASN A 134 22.26 -16.10 -0.24
N TYR A 135 21.42 -15.60 -1.15
CA TYR A 135 21.38 -14.20 -1.52
C TYR A 135 20.84 -13.32 -0.38
N ILE A 136 19.80 -13.77 0.32
CA ILE A 136 19.23 -13.09 1.49
C ILE A 136 20.28 -12.92 2.59
N GLU A 137 21.06 -13.97 2.87
CA GLU A 137 22.08 -13.96 3.92
C GLU A 137 23.24 -13.02 3.60
N ASN A 138 23.63 -12.90 2.32
CA ASN A 138 24.82 -12.16 1.92
C ASN A 138 24.53 -10.73 1.42
N VAL A 139 23.38 -10.50 0.79
CA VAL A 139 23.01 -9.21 0.18
C VAL A 139 21.82 -8.58 0.88
N GLY A 140 20.80 -9.35 1.18
CA GLY A 140 19.61 -8.91 1.91
C GLY A 140 18.68 -7.93 1.17
N SER A 141 18.97 -7.64 -0.11
CA SER A 141 18.17 -6.74 -0.94
C SER A 141 17.97 -7.32 -2.32
N TYR A 142 16.80 -7.10 -2.90
CA TYR A 142 16.42 -7.58 -4.21
C TYR A 142 15.80 -6.47 -5.05
N GLY A 143 16.05 -6.50 -6.36
CA GLY A 143 15.44 -5.60 -7.33
C GLY A 143 15.73 -6.07 -8.74
N GLY A 144 14.74 -6.63 -9.41
CA GLY A 144 14.87 -7.12 -10.78
C GLY A 144 14.19 -6.18 -11.77
N TRP A 145 14.89 -5.71 -12.78
CA TRP A 145 14.39 -4.72 -13.76
C TRP A 145 13.18 -5.19 -14.56
N SER A 146 12.97 -6.48 -14.67
CA SER A 146 11.81 -7.06 -15.36
C SER A 146 10.59 -7.26 -14.46
N ASN A 147 10.69 -6.95 -13.19
CA ASN A 147 9.64 -7.20 -12.20
C ASN A 147 8.62 -6.05 -12.17
N ILE A 148 7.89 -5.88 -13.25
CA ILE A 148 6.84 -4.86 -13.33
C ILE A 148 5.59 -5.28 -12.56
N ILE A 149 4.86 -4.29 -12.04
CA ILE A 149 3.61 -4.52 -11.33
C ILE A 149 2.52 -5.02 -12.28
N LEU A 150 1.78 -6.06 -11.87
CA LEU A 150 0.68 -6.65 -12.64
C LEU A 150 -0.67 -6.18 -12.12
N GLU A 151 -0.91 -6.33 -10.83
CA GLU A 151 -2.20 -6.06 -10.19
C GLU A 151 -2.04 -5.77 -8.69
N GLU A 152 -3.06 -5.14 -8.13
CA GLU A 152 -3.29 -5.17 -6.69
C GLU A 152 -4.16 -6.37 -6.38
N ILE A 153 -3.83 -7.10 -5.32
CA ILE A 153 -4.59 -8.26 -4.87
C ILE A 153 -5.25 -7.99 -3.52
N GLU A 154 -6.47 -8.46 -3.35
CA GLU A 154 -7.09 -8.51 -2.04
C GLU A 154 -6.42 -9.60 -1.21
N ASN A 155 -6.14 -9.29 0.06
CA ASN A 155 -5.65 -10.31 0.98
C ASN A 155 -6.81 -11.25 1.35
N HIS A 156 -6.91 -12.35 0.65
CA HIS A 156 -7.76 -13.46 1.08
C HIS A 156 -6.95 -14.34 2.02
N ASN A 157 -7.06 -14.05 3.31
CA ASN A 157 -6.64 -14.97 4.36
C ASN A 157 -7.49 -16.24 4.34
#